data_4f5f9b4c54e66ba4ee2e8018d81d95ce
#
_entry.id   4f5f9b4c54e66ba4ee2e8018d81d95ce
#
_cell.length_a   1.000
_cell.length_b   1.000
_cell.length_c   1.000
_cell.angle_alpha   90.00
_cell.angle_beta   90.00
_cell.angle_gamma   90.00
#
_symmetry.space_group_name_H-M   'P 1'
#
loop_
_entity.id
_entity.type
_entity.pdbx_description
1 polymer ?
#
loop_
_entity_poly.entity_id
_entity_poly.type
_entity_poly.pdbx_seq_one_letter_code
_entity_poly.pdbx_strand_id
1 'polypeptide(L)'
;MDNPGTLTGNDLEGKVIVVTGGAGVLCAALCRTLATAGAKIAILDINGEAGEKLALDIRQSGSEAIALVCDVSAKDSLQTCAQGIIHSYGGVDMLINGAGGNDPSATTRADLPFFDLPEQAINWVVDLNLIGTILACQVFGKLMAQQKKGIILNISSMNALRPLTRVPAYSAAKAAVSNFTQWLAVHMAQEYSAEIRVNAIAPGFFLTDQNRSLLIDQATGNLSKRGESIIEHTPMRRFGSPEDLVGTVLWLLSPASAFVTGIVVPIDGGFSAFSGV
;
A
#
# COMPACT_ATOMS: atom_id res chain seq x y z
N MET A 1 -15.98 -19.52 -23.63
CA MET A 1 -14.61 -19.44 -23.09
C MET A 1 -14.39 -17.97 -22.75
N ASP A 2 -14.36 -17.66 -21.48
CA ASP A 2 -14.11 -16.29 -21.02
C ASP A 2 -12.71 -15.89 -21.46
N ASN A 3 -12.60 -14.73 -22.10
CA ASN A 3 -11.33 -14.21 -22.54
C ASN A 3 -10.53 -13.77 -21.30
N PRO A 4 -9.41 -14.43 -20.92
CA PRO A 4 -8.71 -14.15 -19.68
C PRO A 4 -8.08 -12.75 -19.61
N GLY A 5 -8.17 -11.96 -20.66
CA GLY A 5 -7.66 -10.59 -20.73
C GLY A 5 -8.70 -9.49 -20.50
N THR A 6 -9.95 -9.83 -20.16
CA THR A 6 -10.99 -8.82 -19.94
C THR A 6 -11.24 -8.66 -18.46
N LEU A 7 -11.23 -7.40 -17.95
CA LEU A 7 -11.70 -7.09 -16.59
C LEU A 7 -13.19 -7.41 -16.52
N THR A 8 -13.55 -8.36 -15.67
CA THR A 8 -14.96 -8.68 -15.39
C THR A 8 -15.33 -8.17 -14.01
N GLY A 9 -16.59 -7.78 -13.79
CA GLY A 9 -17.06 -7.30 -12.50
C GLY A 9 -16.96 -8.33 -11.36
N ASN A 10 -16.66 -9.61 -11.68
CA ASN A 10 -16.64 -10.73 -10.74
C ASN A 10 -15.23 -11.30 -10.49
N ASP A 11 -14.17 -10.65 -10.95
CA ASP A 11 -12.80 -11.18 -10.82
C ASP A 11 -12.33 -11.36 -9.38
N LEU A 12 -12.92 -10.62 -8.43
CA LEU A 12 -12.60 -10.67 -7.00
C LEU A 12 -13.64 -11.39 -6.16
N GLU A 13 -14.69 -11.93 -6.76
CA GLU A 13 -15.78 -12.61 -6.03
C GLU A 13 -15.25 -13.75 -5.16
N GLY A 14 -15.52 -13.67 -3.86
CA GLY A 14 -15.09 -14.64 -2.85
C GLY A 14 -13.58 -14.68 -2.56
N LYS A 15 -12.75 -13.83 -3.19
CA LYS A 15 -11.31 -13.76 -2.95
C LYS A 15 -11.00 -13.17 -1.59
N VAL A 16 -10.08 -13.79 -0.87
CA VAL A 16 -9.60 -13.29 0.44
C VAL A 16 -8.43 -12.36 0.23
N ILE A 17 -8.64 -11.09 0.56
CA ILE A 17 -7.63 -10.03 0.42
C ILE A 17 -7.22 -9.53 1.80
N VAL A 18 -5.95 -9.68 2.12
CA VAL A 18 -5.33 -9.12 3.32
C VAL A 18 -4.78 -7.74 3.01
N VAL A 19 -5.11 -6.74 3.83
CA VAL A 19 -4.63 -5.36 3.66
C VAL A 19 -3.96 -4.90 4.96
N THR A 20 -2.63 -4.76 4.96
CA THR A 20 -1.91 -4.19 6.09
C THR A 20 -1.99 -2.66 6.08
N GLY A 21 -2.08 -2.01 7.25
CA GLY A 21 -2.38 -0.58 7.34
C GLY A 21 -3.75 -0.25 6.74
N GLY A 22 -4.68 -1.22 6.82
CA GLY A 22 -5.94 -1.19 6.10
C GLY A 22 -6.90 -0.09 6.56
N ALA A 23 -6.76 0.41 7.79
CA ALA A 23 -7.53 1.54 8.30
C ALA A 23 -6.99 2.92 7.89
N GLY A 24 -5.80 2.99 7.27
CA GLY A 24 -5.23 4.21 6.71
C GLY A 24 -6.05 4.73 5.51
N VAL A 25 -6.01 6.04 5.27
CA VAL A 25 -6.90 6.74 4.31
C VAL A 25 -6.93 6.06 2.93
N LEU A 26 -5.78 5.78 2.33
CA LEU A 26 -5.70 5.16 1.00
C LEU A 26 -6.19 3.71 1.03
N CYS A 27 -5.73 2.93 2.01
CA CYS A 27 -6.09 1.52 2.13
C CYS A 27 -7.55 1.33 2.51
N ALA A 28 -8.15 2.22 3.31
CA ALA A 28 -9.57 2.15 3.66
C ALA A 28 -10.47 2.33 2.43
N ALA A 29 -10.12 3.23 1.51
CA ALA A 29 -10.82 3.37 0.24
C ALA A 29 -10.68 2.12 -0.63
N LEU A 30 -9.47 1.54 -0.70
CA LEU A 30 -9.25 0.26 -1.40
C LEU A 30 -10.06 -0.86 -0.77
N CYS A 31 -10.06 -1.01 0.57
CA CYS A 31 -10.85 -2.02 1.27
C CYS A 31 -12.34 -1.95 0.92
N ARG A 32 -12.94 -0.75 0.94
CA ARG A 32 -14.36 -0.57 0.56
C ARG A 32 -14.61 -0.96 -0.89
N THR A 33 -13.77 -0.51 -1.81
CA THR A 33 -13.95 -0.81 -3.23
C THR A 33 -13.78 -2.30 -3.54
N LEU A 34 -12.75 -2.93 -2.99
CA LEU A 34 -12.50 -4.35 -3.17
C LEU A 34 -13.60 -5.22 -2.56
N ALA A 35 -14.15 -4.81 -1.40
CA ALA A 35 -15.30 -5.45 -0.78
C ALA A 35 -16.57 -5.34 -1.66
N THR A 36 -16.80 -4.16 -2.25
CA THR A 36 -17.92 -3.96 -3.20
C THR A 36 -17.77 -4.81 -4.47
N ALA A 37 -16.53 -5.11 -4.86
CA ALA A 37 -16.22 -6.03 -5.97
C ALA A 37 -16.31 -7.53 -5.57
N GLY A 38 -16.88 -7.85 -4.39
CA GLY A 38 -17.13 -9.21 -3.93
C GLY A 38 -16.01 -9.87 -3.15
N ALA A 39 -14.92 -9.16 -2.85
CA ALA A 39 -13.83 -9.72 -2.06
C ALA A 39 -14.17 -9.77 -0.56
N LYS A 40 -13.61 -10.77 0.13
CA LYS A 40 -13.57 -10.87 1.59
C LYS A 40 -12.34 -10.14 2.11
N ILE A 41 -12.52 -9.11 2.91
CA ILE A 41 -11.43 -8.23 3.35
C ILE A 41 -10.97 -8.58 4.75
N ALA A 42 -9.66 -8.82 4.91
CA ALA A 42 -9.00 -8.91 6.20
C ALA A 42 -8.18 -7.62 6.42
N ILE A 43 -8.67 -6.74 7.27
CA ILE A 43 -8.07 -5.46 7.63
C ILE A 43 -7.08 -5.70 8.76
N LEU A 44 -5.79 -5.49 8.50
CA LEU A 44 -4.75 -5.54 9.51
C LEU A 44 -4.26 -4.11 9.80
N ASP A 45 -4.42 -3.66 11.03
CA ASP A 45 -3.98 -2.32 11.44
C ASP A 45 -3.53 -2.34 12.91
N ILE A 46 -2.57 -1.49 13.25
CA ILE A 46 -2.18 -1.30 14.65
C ILE A 46 -3.27 -0.58 15.45
N ASN A 47 -4.07 0.23 14.77
CA ASN A 47 -5.26 0.89 15.34
C ASN A 47 -6.48 -0.03 15.18
N GLY A 48 -6.69 -0.90 16.17
CA GLY A 48 -7.79 -1.86 16.16
C GLY A 48 -9.17 -1.21 16.13
N GLU A 49 -9.37 -0.05 16.75
CA GLU A 49 -10.64 0.68 16.77
C GLU A 49 -10.99 1.19 15.34
N ALA A 50 -10.03 1.81 14.66
CA ALA A 50 -10.21 2.26 13.29
C ALA A 50 -10.43 1.08 12.32
N GLY A 51 -9.70 -0.02 12.52
CA GLY A 51 -9.87 -1.25 11.74
C GLY A 51 -11.28 -1.83 11.90
N GLU A 52 -11.76 -1.98 13.13
CA GLU A 52 -13.09 -2.54 13.40
C GLU A 52 -14.21 -1.62 12.90
N LYS A 53 -14.06 -0.31 13.04
CA LYS A 53 -15.01 0.65 12.47
C LYS A 53 -15.12 0.47 10.95
N LEU A 54 -13.99 0.36 10.23
CA LEU A 54 -14.00 0.13 8.79
C LEU A 54 -14.63 -1.21 8.44
N ALA A 55 -14.30 -2.29 9.18
CA ALA A 55 -14.91 -3.61 8.96
C ALA A 55 -16.43 -3.58 9.16
N LEU A 56 -16.90 -2.86 10.18
CA LEU A 56 -18.33 -2.68 10.43
C LEU A 56 -19.02 -1.92 9.29
N ASP A 57 -18.43 -0.82 8.80
CA ASP A 57 -18.95 -0.07 7.66
C ASP A 57 -19.08 -0.96 6.42
N ILE A 58 -18.06 -1.79 6.14
CA ILE A 58 -18.08 -2.74 5.01
C ILE A 58 -19.16 -3.80 5.19
N ARG A 59 -19.29 -4.38 6.38
CA ARG A 59 -20.37 -5.37 6.66
C ARG A 59 -21.76 -4.76 6.55
N GLN A 60 -21.95 -3.52 6.99
CA GLN A 60 -23.22 -2.79 6.84
C GLN A 60 -23.60 -2.52 5.38
N SER A 61 -22.62 -2.43 4.48
CA SER A 61 -22.88 -2.31 3.04
C SER A 61 -23.21 -3.66 2.36
N GLY A 62 -23.29 -4.76 3.13
CA GLY A 62 -23.61 -6.10 2.62
C GLY A 62 -22.40 -6.91 2.16
N SER A 63 -21.17 -6.43 2.40
CA SER A 63 -19.92 -7.12 2.04
C SER A 63 -19.29 -7.82 3.25
N GLU A 64 -18.25 -8.64 3.02
CA GLU A 64 -17.55 -9.37 4.08
C GLU A 64 -16.23 -8.68 4.48
N ALA A 65 -16.06 -8.40 5.78
CA ALA A 65 -14.81 -7.90 6.32
C ALA A 65 -14.60 -8.33 7.78
N ILE A 66 -13.32 -8.57 8.13
CA ILE A 66 -12.84 -8.71 9.51
C ILE A 66 -11.70 -7.73 9.75
N ALA A 67 -11.52 -7.32 11.00
CA ALA A 67 -10.38 -6.52 11.43
C ALA A 67 -9.60 -7.27 12.50
N LEU A 68 -8.27 -7.18 12.42
CA LEU A 68 -7.34 -7.78 13.37
C LEU A 68 -6.27 -6.75 13.73
N VAL A 69 -5.99 -6.60 15.02
CA VAL A 69 -4.87 -5.75 15.48
C VAL A 69 -3.57 -6.38 15.07
N CYS A 70 -2.75 -5.64 14.34
CA CYS A 70 -1.52 -6.15 13.77
C CYS A 70 -0.41 -5.10 13.79
N ASP A 71 0.70 -5.45 14.44
CA ASP A 71 1.98 -4.76 14.26
C ASP A 71 2.77 -5.50 13.17
N VAL A 72 2.93 -4.86 12.00
CA VAL A 72 3.66 -5.44 10.86
C VAL A 72 5.16 -5.58 11.12
N SER A 73 5.73 -4.85 12.08
CA SER A 73 7.13 -4.97 12.48
C SER A 73 7.41 -6.19 13.36
N ALA A 74 6.34 -6.84 13.86
CA ALA A 74 6.40 -8.02 14.71
C ALA A 74 5.89 -9.26 13.96
N LYS A 75 6.79 -10.19 13.61
CA LYS A 75 6.44 -11.40 12.84
C LYS A 75 5.39 -12.27 13.53
N ASP A 76 5.43 -12.39 14.85
CA ASP A 76 4.46 -13.18 15.63
C ASP A 76 3.05 -12.56 15.56
N SER A 77 2.95 -11.23 15.51
CA SER A 77 1.68 -10.52 15.30
C SER A 77 1.07 -10.88 13.93
N LEU A 78 1.88 -10.83 12.87
CA LEU A 78 1.46 -11.24 11.52
C LEU A 78 1.03 -12.71 11.46
N GLN A 79 1.76 -13.63 12.14
CA GLN A 79 1.42 -15.05 12.19
C GLN A 79 0.09 -15.29 12.90
N THR A 80 -0.14 -14.61 14.02
CA THR A 80 -1.42 -14.67 14.75
C THR A 80 -2.57 -14.19 13.87
N CYS A 81 -2.40 -13.08 13.18
CA CYS A 81 -3.39 -12.58 12.22
C CYS A 81 -3.65 -13.57 11.08
N ALA A 82 -2.59 -14.19 10.53
CA ALA A 82 -2.75 -15.20 9.47
C ALA A 82 -3.58 -16.40 9.93
N GLN A 83 -3.38 -16.88 11.16
CA GLN A 83 -4.20 -17.96 11.74
C GLN A 83 -5.68 -17.55 11.89
N GLY A 84 -5.93 -16.33 12.36
CA GLY A 84 -7.29 -15.79 12.46
C GLY A 84 -7.99 -15.69 11.10
N ILE A 85 -7.27 -15.26 10.06
CA ILE A 85 -7.80 -15.17 8.69
C ILE A 85 -8.10 -16.56 8.11
N ILE A 86 -7.19 -17.52 8.29
CA ILE A 86 -7.40 -18.90 7.86
C ILE A 86 -8.63 -19.51 8.56
N HIS A 87 -8.79 -19.25 9.85
CA HIS A 87 -9.96 -19.73 10.61
C HIS A 87 -11.26 -19.12 10.05
N SER A 88 -11.28 -17.84 9.73
CA SER A 88 -12.49 -17.11 9.29
C SER A 88 -12.81 -17.34 7.82
N TYR A 89 -11.80 -17.39 6.95
CA TYR A 89 -11.97 -17.37 5.49
C TYR A 89 -11.35 -18.56 4.75
N GLY A 90 -10.61 -19.43 5.44
CA GLY A 90 -10.05 -20.65 4.87
C GLY A 90 -8.70 -20.48 4.17
N GLY A 91 -8.26 -19.28 3.87
CA GLY A 91 -6.98 -19.03 3.16
C GLY A 91 -6.75 -17.56 2.85
N VAL A 92 -5.74 -17.28 2.01
CA VAL A 92 -5.39 -15.93 1.54
C VAL A 92 -5.08 -15.99 0.06
N ASP A 93 -5.84 -15.27 -0.77
CA ASP A 93 -5.58 -15.16 -2.21
C ASP A 93 -4.63 -14.00 -2.54
N MET A 94 -4.78 -12.87 -1.84
CA MET A 94 -4.08 -11.63 -2.15
C MET A 94 -3.61 -10.91 -0.89
N LEU A 95 -2.45 -10.24 -1.00
CA LEU A 95 -1.88 -9.39 0.04
C LEU A 95 -1.64 -8.00 -0.53
N ILE A 96 -2.16 -6.97 0.13
CA ILE A 96 -1.82 -5.57 -0.12
C ILE A 96 -1.01 -5.05 1.07
N ASN A 97 0.26 -4.76 0.85
CA ASN A 97 1.13 -4.17 1.86
C ASN A 97 1.00 -2.65 1.84
N GLY A 98 0.08 -2.14 2.67
CA GLY A 98 -0.21 -0.71 2.78
C GLY A 98 0.26 -0.08 4.09
N ALA A 99 0.69 -0.87 5.08
CA ALA A 99 1.28 -0.33 6.29
C ALA A 99 2.56 0.45 5.97
N GLY A 100 2.64 1.67 6.46
CA GLY A 100 3.77 2.53 6.21
C GLY A 100 3.52 3.95 6.72
N GLY A 101 4.57 4.71 6.82
CA GLY A 101 4.51 6.08 7.30
C GLY A 101 5.89 6.70 7.46
N ASN A 102 5.91 7.95 7.91
CA ASN A 102 7.14 8.66 8.21
C ASN A 102 7.06 9.22 9.63
N ASP A 103 8.21 9.32 10.29
CA ASP A 103 8.35 9.94 11.60
C ASP A 103 8.75 11.41 11.43
N PRO A 104 8.06 12.37 12.08
CA PRO A 104 8.48 13.77 12.12
C PRO A 104 9.92 13.96 12.61
N SER A 105 10.41 13.06 13.48
CA SER A 105 11.80 13.08 13.99
C SER A 105 12.82 12.54 12.97
N ALA A 106 12.37 11.85 11.91
CA ALA A 106 13.19 11.43 10.76
C ALA A 106 13.04 12.39 9.56
N THR A 107 12.49 13.60 9.80
CA THR A 107 12.24 14.61 8.77
C THR A 107 13.13 15.81 8.99
N THR A 108 13.96 16.16 8.00
CA THR A 108 14.83 17.33 8.09
C THR A 108 14.03 18.64 8.07
N ARG A 109 14.44 19.59 8.89
CA ARG A 109 13.89 20.94 9.01
C ARG A 109 14.96 21.91 9.55
N ALA A 110 14.65 23.20 9.65
CA ALA A 110 15.63 24.21 10.03
C ALA A 110 16.27 23.97 11.42
N ASP A 111 15.49 23.45 12.36
CA ASP A 111 15.90 23.10 13.73
C ASP A 111 16.31 21.62 13.89
N LEU A 112 16.27 20.81 12.83
CA LEU A 112 16.71 19.43 12.82
C LEU A 112 17.40 19.11 11.46
N PRO A 113 18.68 19.45 11.30
CA PRO A 113 19.45 19.16 10.10
C PRO A 113 19.70 17.65 9.94
N PHE A 114 20.12 17.23 8.75
CA PHE A 114 20.37 15.82 8.41
C PHE A 114 21.32 15.12 9.39
N PHE A 115 22.36 15.82 9.83
CA PHE A 115 23.41 15.26 10.69
C PHE A 115 22.93 14.94 12.12
N ASP A 116 21.79 15.52 12.54
CA ASP A 116 21.24 15.40 13.89
C ASP A 116 19.96 14.53 13.91
N LEU A 117 19.60 13.90 12.78
CA LEU A 117 18.48 12.98 12.74
C LEU A 117 18.70 11.80 13.70
N PRO A 118 17.81 11.53 14.64
CA PRO A 118 17.98 10.43 15.58
C PRO A 118 17.98 9.05 14.87
N GLU A 119 18.96 8.21 15.19
CA GLU A 119 19.06 6.84 14.65
C GLU A 119 17.77 6.04 14.87
N GLN A 120 17.18 6.16 16.08
CA GLN A 120 15.94 5.46 16.41
C GLN A 120 14.77 5.84 15.49
N ALA A 121 14.66 7.11 15.11
CA ALA A 121 13.63 7.57 14.19
C ALA A 121 13.86 7.03 12.77
N ILE A 122 15.12 6.99 12.33
CA ILE A 122 15.50 6.39 11.04
C ILE A 122 15.15 4.90 11.02
N ASN A 123 15.55 4.16 12.06
CA ASN A 123 15.27 2.74 12.20
C ASN A 123 13.77 2.46 12.21
N TRP A 124 12.99 3.23 12.98
CA TRP A 124 11.53 3.08 13.02
C TRP A 124 10.88 3.21 11.63
N VAL A 125 11.33 4.20 10.83
CA VAL A 125 10.82 4.39 9.46
C VAL A 125 11.18 3.20 8.57
N VAL A 126 12.41 2.68 8.68
CA VAL A 126 12.85 1.51 7.90
C VAL A 126 12.12 0.25 8.34
N ASP A 127 11.98 0.03 9.65
CA ASP A 127 11.29 -1.14 10.20
C ASP A 127 9.83 -1.18 9.78
N LEU A 128 9.12 -0.06 9.89
CA LEU A 128 7.72 0.01 9.48
C LEU A 128 7.55 -0.22 7.97
N ASN A 129 8.29 0.51 7.14
CA ASN A 129 8.04 0.55 5.70
C ASN A 129 8.65 -0.62 4.94
N LEU A 130 9.88 -1.04 5.29
CA LEU A 130 10.60 -2.09 4.58
C LEU A 130 10.49 -3.44 5.29
N ILE A 131 10.90 -3.51 6.55
CA ILE A 131 10.92 -4.78 7.29
C ILE A 131 9.48 -5.30 7.46
N GLY A 132 8.53 -4.44 7.82
CA GLY A 132 7.12 -4.82 7.91
C GLY A 132 6.55 -5.38 6.60
N THR A 133 6.89 -4.77 5.46
CA THR A 133 6.53 -5.29 4.14
C THR A 133 7.14 -6.67 3.88
N ILE A 134 8.45 -6.85 4.19
CA ILE A 134 9.15 -8.13 4.01
C ILE A 134 8.52 -9.21 4.90
N LEU A 135 8.28 -8.92 6.18
CA LEU A 135 7.69 -9.86 7.13
C LEU A 135 6.28 -10.30 6.72
N ALA A 136 5.44 -9.36 6.28
CA ALA A 136 4.11 -9.69 5.77
C ALA A 136 4.19 -10.57 4.51
N CYS A 137 5.11 -10.27 3.58
CA CYS A 137 5.37 -11.14 2.42
C CYS A 137 5.85 -12.53 2.83
N GLN A 138 6.69 -12.66 3.89
CA GLN A 138 7.11 -13.96 4.40
C GLN A 138 5.95 -14.78 4.96
N VAL A 139 5.05 -14.15 5.73
CA VAL A 139 3.94 -14.86 6.39
C VAL A 139 2.86 -15.24 5.37
N PHE A 140 2.33 -14.27 4.64
CA PHE A 140 1.24 -14.51 3.69
C PHE A 140 1.73 -15.13 2.38
N GLY A 141 2.92 -14.76 1.90
CA GLY A 141 3.54 -15.38 0.74
C GLY A 141 3.82 -16.87 0.92
N LYS A 142 4.11 -17.32 2.16
CA LYS A 142 4.23 -18.75 2.46
C LYS A 142 2.91 -19.50 2.21
N LEU A 143 1.77 -18.91 2.56
CA LEU A 143 0.45 -19.50 2.29
C LEU A 143 0.20 -19.59 0.78
N MET A 144 0.50 -18.52 0.04
CA MET A 144 0.40 -18.49 -1.42
C MET A 144 1.32 -19.52 -2.08
N ALA A 145 2.55 -19.69 -1.58
CA ALA A 145 3.48 -20.70 -2.08
C ALA A 145 2.95 -22.13 -1.88
N GLN A 146 2.29 -22.41 -0.74
CA GLN A 146 1.61 -23.68 -0.49
C GLN A 146 0.42 -23.91 -1.43
N GLN A 147 -0.36 -22.86 -1.70
CA GLN A 147 -1.50 -22.88 -2.62
C GLN A 147 -1.08 -22.88 -4.10
N LYS A 148 0.23 -22.63 -4.39
CA LYS A 148 0.79 -22.45 -5.74
C LYS A 148 0.17 -21.29 -6.53
N LYS A 149 -0.52 -20.37 -5.87
CA LYS A 149 -1.21 -19.23 -6.48
C LYS A 149 -1.34 -18.07 -5.50
N GLY A 150 -1.25 -16.84 -5.99
CA GLY A 150 -1.46 -15.65 -5.16
C GLY A 150 -1.03 -14.36 -5.84
N ILE A 151 -1.44 -13.24 -5.25
CA ILE A 151 -1.04 -11.92 -5.73
C ILE A 151 -0.58 -11.07 -4.54
N ILE A 152 0.61 -10.49 -4.66
CA ILE A 152 1.14 -9.52 -3.70
C ILE A 152 1.22 -8.16 -4.37
N LEU A 153 0.63 -7.15 -3.73
CA LEU A 153 0.69 -5.76 -4.14
C LEU A 153 1.33 -4.92 -3.05
N ASN A 154 2.50 -4.37 -3.30
CA ASN A 154 3.20 -3.50 -2.38
C ASN A 154 2.84 -2.03 -2.65
N ILE A 155 2.59 -1.25 -1.59
CA ILE A 155 2.46 0.21 -1.73
C ILE A 155 3.83 0.84 -1.49
N SER A 156 4.50 1.16 -2.60
CA SER A 156 5.71 1.95 -2.62
C SER A 156 5.39 3.45 -2.50
N SER A 157 6.08 4.30 -3.22
CA SER A 157 5.83 5.75 -3.30
C SER A 157 6.55 6.32 -4.51
N MET A 158 6.06 7.45 -5.04
CA MET A 158 6.84 8.22 -6.01
C MET A 158 8.22 8.64 -5.46
N ASN A 159 8.39 8.68 -4.13
CA ASN A 159 9.68 8.92 -3.47
C ASN A 159 10.73 7.86 -3.80
N ALA A 160 10.33 6.66 -4.20
CA ALA A 160 11.23 5.62 -4.67
C ALA A 160 11.82 5.95 -6.05
N LEU A 161 11.12 6.75 -6.85
CA LEU A 161 11.49 7.14 -8.21
C LEU A 161 12.16 8.53 -8.24
N ARG A 162 11.66 9.45 -7.43
CA ARG A 162 12.13 10.83 -7.27
C ARG A 162 12.15 11.17 -5.78
N PRO A 163 13.32 11.10 -5.11
CA PRO A 163 13.40 11.34 -3.67
C PRO A 163 13.00 12.77 -3.33
N LEU A 164 12.16 12.92 -2.32
CA LEU A 164 11.75 14.24 -1.81
C LEU A 164 12.78 14.78 -0.80
N THR A 165 12.81 16.10 -0.70
CA THR A 165 13.89 16.85 -0.05
C THR A 165 14.01 16.70 1.48
N ARG A 166 13.03 16.16 2.19
CA ARG A 166 13.02 16.22 3.68
C ARG A 166 12.92 14.88 4.39
N VAL A 167 12.71 13.79 3.67
CA VAL A 167 12.35 12.48 4.23
C VAL A 167 13.33 11.39 3.76
N PRO A 168 14.62 11.46 4.17
CA PRO A 168 15.67 10.58 3.64
C PRO A 168 15.38 9.10 3.93
N ALA A 169 15.02 8.75 5.16
CA ALA A 169 14.76 7.37 5.57
C ALA A 169 13.54 6.80 4.83
N TYR A 170 12.46 7.57 4.72
CA TYR A 170 11.26 7.14 3.99
C TYR A 170 11.52 6.92 2.50
N SER A 171 12.24 7.85 1.85
CA SER A 171 12.60 7.71 0.43
C SER A 171 13.45 6.47 0.18
N ALA A 172 14.45 6.23 1.03
CA ALA A 172 15.31 5.05 0.96
C ALA A 172 14.51 3.75 1.17
N ALA A 173 13.64 3.69 2.20
CA ALA A 173 12.81 2.54 2.48
C ALA A 173 11.85 2.21 1.33
N LYS A 174 11.20 3.23 0.73
CA LYS A 174 10.29 3.02 -0.41
C LYS A 174 11.03 2.63 -1.70
N ALA A 175 12.25 3.12 -1.92
CA ALA A 175 13.12 2.63 -2.99
C ALA A 175 13.48 1.15 -2.78
N ALA A 176 13.81 0.76 -1.54
CA ALA A 176 14.06 -0.63 -1.18
C ALA A 176 12.83 -1.52 -1.37
N VAL A 177 11.62 -1.07 -1.03
CA VAL A 177 10.36 -1.79 -1.30
C VAL A 177 10.16 -2.01 -2.80
N SER A 178 10.47 -1.01 -3.65
CA SER A 178 10.37 -1.15 -5.11
C SER A 178 11.34 -2.21 -5.64
N ASN A 179 12.60 -2.19 -5.19
CA ASN A 179 13.59 -3.19 -5.56
C ASN A 179 13.23 -4.59 -5.03
N PHE A 180 12.80 -4.68 -3.76
CA PHE A 180 12.32 -5.93 -3.15
C PHE A 180 11.13 -6.53 -3.92
N THR A 181 10.21 -5.72 -4.41
CA THR A 181 9.09 -6.17 -5.26
C THR A 181 9.58 -6.90 -6.50
N GLN A 182 10.58 -6.36 -7.19
CA GLN A 182 11.16 -6.97 -8.39
C GLN A 182 11.86 -8.29 -8.06
N TRP A 183 12.69 -8.28 -7.01
CA TRP A 183 13.36 -9.50 -6.55
C TRP A 183 12.36 -10.59 -6.17
N LEU A 184 11.35 -10.24 -5.36
CA LEU A 184 10.36 -11.21 -4.87
C LEU A 184 9.52 -11.77 -6.02
N ALA A 185 9.18 -10.96 -7.03
CA ALA A 185 8.44 -11.41 -8.21
C ALA A 185 9.15 -12.56 -8.93
N VAL A 186 10.45 -12.38 -9.18
CA VAL A 186 11.28 -13.40 -9.81
C VAL A 186 11.40 -14.64 -8.91
N HIS A 187 11.73 -14.43 -7.63
CA HIS A 187 11.90 -15.51 -6.68
C HIS A 187 10.64 -16.37 -6.52
N MET A 188 9.47 -15.74 -6.34
CA MET A 188 8.22 -16.48 -6.18
C MET A 188 7.84 -17.28 -7.44
N ALA A 189 8.06 -16.71 -8.62
CA ALA A 189 7.76 -17.38 -9.88
C ALA A 189 8.69 -18.58 -10.14
N GLN A 190 9.98 -18.46 -9.84
CA GLN A 190 10.97 -19.51 -10.10
C GLN A 190 10.95 -20.62 -9.05
N GLU A 191 10.87 -20.26 -7.76
CA GLU A 191 11.04 -21.24 -6.68
C GLU A 191 9.71 -21.87 -6.25
N TYR A 192 8.58 -21.19 -6.43
CA TYR A 192 7.30 -21.68 -5.91
C TYR A 192 6.24 -21.90 -7.00
N SER A 193 5.84 -20.87 -7.74
CA SER A 193 4.84 -21.00 -8.82
C SER A 193 4.79 -19.75 -9.71
N ALA A 194 4.72 -19.95 -11.01
CA ALA A 194 4.49 -18.85 -11.97
C ALA A 194 3.12 -18.19 -11.85
N GLU A 195 2.20 -18.77 -11.07
CA GLU A 195 0.89 -18.17 -10.76
C GLU A 195 0.92 -17.23 -9.54
N ILE A 196 2.11 -17.01 -8.94
CA ILE A 196 2.29 -16.03 -7.87
C ILE A 196 2.90 -14.77 -8.46
N ARG A 197 2.14 -13.68 -8.46
CA ARG A 197 2.56 -12.39 -9.00
C ARG A 197 2.84 -11.39 -7.90
N VAL A 198 3.87 -10.58 -8.07
CA VAL A 198 4.25 -9.54 -7.11
C VAL A 198 4.48 -8.25 -7.86
N ASN A 199 3.70 -7.21 -7.55
CA ASN A 199 3.80 -5.89 -8.17
C ASN A 199 3.75 -4.79 -7.09
N ALA A 200 4.02 -3.57 -7.48
CA ALA A 200 3.84 -2.41 -6.62
C ALA A 200 3.12 -1.27 -7.35
N ILE A 201 2.44 -0.44 -6.57
CA ILE A 201 2.05 0.90 -6.98
C ILE A 201 2.93 1.93 -6.28
N ALA A 202 3.17 3.05 -6.91
CA ALA A 202 3.93 4.17 -6.37
C ALA A 202 3.05 5.44 -6.38
N PRO A 203 2.21 5.64 -5.33
CA PRO A 203 1.37 6.82 -5.21
C PRO A 203 2.21 8.10 -5.12
N GLY A 204 1.72 9.17 -5.77
CA GLY A 204 2.24 10.52 -5.66
C GLY A 204 1.70 11.26 -4.43
N PHE A 205 1.33 12.51 -4.62
CA PHE A 205 0.74 13.33 -3.56
C PHE A 205 -0.78 13.15 -3.54
N PHE A 206 -1.24 12.40 -2.55
CA PHE A 206 -2.66 12.22 -2.24
C PHE A 206 -3.00 13.07 -1.01
N LEU A 207 -4.09 13.82 -1.08
CA LEU A 207 -4.54 14.60 0.05
C LEU A 207 -5.15 13.66 1.10
N THR A 208 -4.52 13.60 2.27
CA THR A 208 -4.96 12.79 3.41
C THR A 208 -5.03 13.66 4.65
N ASP A 209 -5.73 13.21 5.69
CA ASP A 209 -5.79 13.95 6.96
C ASP A 209 -4.41 14.15 7.59
N GLN A 210 -3.48 13.19 7.38
CA GLN A 210 -2.11 13.27 7.88
C GLN A 210 -1.29 14.39 7.26
N ASN A 211 -1.53 14.73 5.98
CA ASN A 211 -0.74 15.73 5.26
C ASN A 211 -1.52 17.02 4.93
N ARG A 212 -2.81 17.06 5.24
CA ARG A 212 -3.69 18.21 4.96
C ARG A 212 -3.12 19.51 5.53
N SER A 213 -2.67 19.49 6.78
CA SER A 213 -2.11 20.67 7.46
C SER A 213 -0.79 21.16 6.84
N LEU A 214 -0.07 20.30 6.12
CA LEU A 214 1.15 20.66 5.40
C LEU A 214 0.87 21.24 4.01
N LEU A 215 -0.26 20.87 3.42
CA LEU A 215 -0.61 21.19 2.03
C LEU A 215 -1.67 22.27 1.91
N ILE A 216 -2.52 22.42 2.93
CA ILE A 216 -3.61 23.39 2.98
C ILE A 216 -3.37 24.29 4.20
N ASP A 217 -3.41 25.60 3.97
CA ASP A 217 -3.42 26.62 5.03
C ASP A 217 -4.74 26.55 5.77
N GLN A 218 -4.69 26.28 7.07
CA GLN A 218 -5.90 26.09 7.89
C GLN A 218 -6.72 27.36 8.11
N ALA A 219 -6.08 28.52 8.02
CA ALA A 219 -6.76 29.82 8.23
C ALA A 219 -7.51 30.28 7.00
N THR A 220 -6.98 30.02 5.81
CA THR A 220 -7.55 30.52 4.54
C THR A 220 -8.24 29.45 3.71
N GLY A 221 -7.97 28.17 3.97
CA GLY A 221 -8.42 27.05 3.14
C GLY A 221 -7.71 26.93 1.79
N ASN A 222 -6.75 27.82 1.49
CA ASN A 222 -5.97 27.80 0.27
C ASN A 222 -4.78 26.82 0.38
N LEU A 223 -4.13 26.57 -0.75
CA LEU A 223 -2.88 25.81 -0.76
C LEU A 223 -1.80 26.52 0.08
N SER A 224 -1.07 25.75 0.87
CA SER A 224 0.18 26.25 1.44
C SER A 224 1.23 26.44 0.34
N LYS A 225 2.31 27.19 0.59
CA LYS A 225 3.44 27.31 -0.35
C LYS A 225 3.97 25.94 -0.81
N ARG A 226 3.95 24.94 0.09
CA ARG A 226 4.34 23.57 -0.25
C ARG A 226 3.29 22.92 -1.16
N GLY A 227 2.01 23.11 -0.87
CA GLY A 227 0.91 22.62 -1.71
C GLY A 227 0.97 23.20 -3.11
N GLU A 228 1.18 24.52 -3.24
CA GLU A 228 1.35 25.21 -4.53
C GLU A 228 2.51 24.62 -5.32
N SER A 229 3.69 24.50 -4.71
CA SER A 229 4.87 23.92 -5.36
C SER A 229 4.62 22.50 -5.85
N ILE A 230 3.94 21.66 -5.08
CA ILE A 230 3.59 20.29 -5.50
C ILE A 230 2.66 20.30 -6.70
N ILE A 231 1.62 21.14 -6.69
CA ILE A 231 0.66 21.26 -7.80
C ILE A 231 1.34 21.80 -9.05
N GLU A 232 2.26 22.76 -8.93
CA GLU A 232 3.04 23.28 -10.05
C GLU A 232 3.90 22.21 -10.71
N HIS A 233 4.46 21.29 -9.92
CA HIS A 233 5.26 20.17 -10.41
C HIS A 233 4.44 18.93 -10.80
N THR A 234 3.13 18.95 -10.58
CA THR A 234 2.24 17.86 -10.99
C THR A 234 1.56 18.23 -12.32
N PRO A 235 1.87 17.58 -13.45
CA PRO A 235 1.26 17.91 -14.76
C PRO A 235 -0.26 17.91 -14.75
N MET A 236 -0.91 17.00 -14.01
CA MET A 236 -2.38 16.96 -13.87
C MET A 236 -2.94 18.05 -12.96
N ARG A 237 -2.12 18.94 -12.38
CA ARG A 237 -2.51 20.15 -11.63
C ARG A 237 -3.48 19.90 -10.47
N ARG A 238 -3.44 18.73 -9.87
CA ARG A 238 -4.23 18.39 -8.67
C ARG A 238 -3.50 17.36 -7.79
N PHE A 239 -3.92 17.26 -6.54
CA PHE A 239 -3.60 16.11 -5.72
C PHE A 239 -4.40 14.89 -6.20
N GLY A 240 -3.86 13.69 -5.95
CA GLY A 240 -4.61 12.46 -6.10
C GLY A 240 -5.69 12.33 -5.03
N SER A 241 -6.79 11.67 -5.37
CA SER A 241 -7.78 11.14 -4.44
C SER A 241 -7.61 9.63 -4.29
N PRO A 242 -8.04 9.00 -3.17
CA PRO A 242 -7.92 7.57 -2.99
C PRO A 242 -8.52 6.75 -4.16
N GLU A 243 -9.55 7.27 -4.81
CA GLU A 243 -10.23 6.66 -5.95
C GLU A 243 -9.33 6.56 -7.19
N ASP A 244 -8.34 7.46 -7.33
CA ASP A 244 -7.36 7.40 -8.44
C ASP A 244 -6.49 6.13 -8.39
N LEU A 245 -6.38 5.45 -7.24
CA LEU A 245 -5.66 4.19 -7.11
C LEU A 245 -6.46 2.98 -7.61
N VAL A 246 -7.79 3.06 -7.53
CA VAL A 246 -8.70 1.92 -7.66
C VAL A 246 -8.52 1.18 -8.99
N GLY A 247 -8.54 1.90 -10.11
CA GLY A 247 -8.46 1.28 -11.43
C GLY A 247 -7.18 0.45 -11.62
N THR A 248 -6.04 1.02 -11.21
CA THR A 248 -4.74 0.32 -11.30
C THR A 248 -4.68 -0.87 -10.34
N VAL A 249 -5.20 -0.73 -9.12
CA VAL A 249 -5.22 -1.82 -8.13
C VAL A 249 -6.11 -2.97 -8.63
N LEU A 250 -7.32 -2.69 -9.10
CA LEU A 250 -8.22 -3.71 -9.67
C LEU A 250 -7.56 -4.44 -10.84
N TRP A 251 -6.91 -3.70 -11.76
CA TRP A 251 -6.18 -4.31 -12.87
C TRP A 251 -5.07 -5.23 -12.37
N LEU A 252 -4.23 -4.80 -11.44
CA LEU A 252 -3.12 -5.61 -10.93
C LEU A 252 -3.58 -6.85 -10.14
N LEU A 253 -4.76 -6.79 -9.52
CA LEU A 253 -5.34 -7.92 -8.79
C LEU A 253 -6.17 -8.87 -9.68
N SER A 254 -6.48 -8.48 -10.90
CA SER A 254 -7.33 -9.27 -11.81
C SER A 254 -6.53 -10.20 -12.74
N PRO A 255 -7.22 -11.15 -13.42
CA PRO A 255 -6.64 -11.95 -14.49
C PRO A 255 -6.17 -11.14 -15.71
N ALA A 256 -6.68 -9.90 -15.91
CA ALA A 256 -6.25 -9.01 -16.99
C ALA A 256 -4.77 -8.63 -16.93
N SER A 257 -4.13 -8.79 -15.77
CA SER A 257 -2.69 -8.61 -15.56
C SER A 257 -1.93 -9.93 -15.34
N ALA A 258 -2.45 -11.06 -15.85
CA ALA A 258 -1.87 -12.39 -15.60
C ALA A 258 -0.39 -12.53 -16.01
N PHE A 259 0.05 -11.78 -17.02
CA PHE A 259 1.46 -11.79 -17.47
C PHE A 259 2.27 -10.58 -16.95
N VAL A 260 1.79 -9.93 -15.88
CA VAL A 260 2.42 -8.75 -15.28
C VAL A 260 2.90 -9.09 -13.88
N THR A 261 4.23 -9.11 -13.69
CA THR A 261 4.88 -9.29 -12.39
C THR A 261 6.19 -8.51 -12.35
N GLY A 262 6.59 -8.03 -11.18
CA GLY A 262 7.83 -7.28 -10.94
C GLY A 262 7.77 -5.80 -11.36
N ILE A 263 6.60 -5.24 -11.69
CA ILE A 263 6.49 -3.82 -12.04
C ILE A 263 6.20 -2.93 -10.85
N VAL A 264 6.57 -1.66 -10.97
CA VAL A 264 6.20 -0.56 -10.07
C VAL A 264 5.46 0.47 -10.90
N VAL A 265 4.17 0.67 -10.63
CA VAL A 265 3.31 1.58 -11.40
C VAL A 265 3.17 2.92 -10.68
N PRO A 266 3.71 4.03 -11.22
CA PRO A 266 3.45 5.35 -10.67
C PRO A 266 1.97 5.74 -10.85
N ILE A 267 1.38 6.29 -9.77
CA ILE A 267 0.05 6.88 -9.80
C ILE A 267 0.20 8.27 -9.14
N ASP A 268 0.71 9.23 -9.89
CA ASP A 268 1.23 10.47 -9.35
C ASP A 268 0.89 11.74 -10.16
N GLY A 269 -0.05 11.63 -11.11
CA GLY A 269 -0.43 12.74 -11.97
C GLY A 269 0.69 13.26 -12.88
N GLY A 270 1.72 12.41 -13.12
CA GLY A 270 2.86 12.73 -13.96
C GLY A 270 4.03 13.38 -13.20
N PHE A 271 3.96 13.50 -11.87
CA PHE A 271 4.98 14.17 -11.06
C PHE A 271 6.38 13.59 -11.29
N SER A 272 6.54 12.27 -11.23
CA SER A 272 7.84 11.62 -11.38
C SER A 272 8.41 11.67 -12.81
N ALA A 273 7.55 11.85 -13.81
CA ALA A 273 7.93 11.96 -15.22
C ALA A 273 8.32 13.39 -15.62
N PHE A 274 7.85 14.41 -14.87
CA PHE A 274 8.05 15.81 -15.22
C PHE A 274 9.48 16.27 -14.91
N SER A 275 10.15 16.82 -15.91
CA SER A 275 11.53 17.35 -15.80
C SER A 275 11.63 18.80 -15.34
N GLY A 276 10.50 19.50 -15.22
CA GLY A 276 10.47 20.92 -14.85
C GLY A 276 10.38 21.89 -16.04
N VAL A 277 10.38 21.37 -17.26
CA VAL A 277 10.29 22.15 -18.52
C VAL A 277 9.30 21.51 -19.47
#